data_e5209f1be92ca0fc5cb5d8036499f3f6
#
_entry.id   e5209f1be92ca0fc5cb5d8036499f3f6
#
_cell.length_a   1.000
_cell.length_b   1.000
_cell.length_c   1.000
_cell.angle_alpha   90.00
_cell.angle_beta   90.00
_cell.angle_gamma   90.00
#
_symmetry.space_group_name_H-M   'P 1'
#
loop_
_entity.id
_entity.type
_entity.pdbx_description
1 polymer ?
#
loop_
_entity_poly.entity_id
_entity_poly.type
_entity_poly.pdbx_seq_one_letter_code
_entity_poly.pdbx_strand_id
1 'polypeptide(L)'
;MYKAFKISVYIFILGLLFPLGIMAKDSKVALPDKPVVPDSILQNIFQFSPFYSKIVDEYNADLYLKGKVLVHRSNKLVKYIPSMFRLEEGVRHYIIESLSEMQYTAPDIYNRKVKAISSTFPRNSGELTDLTNFLNMNFYSSSIMLDKLLSPLDEKVSKYYVYLLDSIVVDQGFQKYKISIIPKFKSTQLVNGYIWVSDEVWTIREVYFEGKFDLIEFKLRKIMGEKGDEEFLPARLNLDINFKFMGNHLEMKADAWVKYNNV
;
A
#
# COMPACT_ATOMS: atom_id res chain seq x y z
N MET A 1 -30.13 14.49 23.84
CA MET A 1 -28.90 15.19 24.27
C MET A 1 -28.07 14.38 25.29
N TYR A 2 -28.09 13.02 25.27
CA TYR A 2 -27.38 12.16 26.24
C TYR A 2 -26.43 11.11 25.64
N LYS A 3 -26.22 11.10 24.30
CA LYS A 3 -25.32 10.14 23.64
C LYS A 3 -23.91 10.66 23.31
N ALA A 4 -23.69 11.96 23.36
CA ALA A 4 -22.38 12.57 23.03
C ALA A 4 -21.39 12.62 24.20
N PHE A 5 -21.86 12.42 25.44
CA PHE A 5 -21.02 12.57 26.63
C PHE A 5 -20.25 11.31 27.03
N LYS A 6 -20.63 10.13 26.52
CA LYS A 6 -19.93 8.85 26.88
C LYS A 6 -18.68 8.56 26.07
N ILE A 7 -18.50 9.16 24.90
CA ILE A 7 -17.33 8.92 24.05
C ILE A 7 -16.12 9.75 24.51
N SER A 8 -16.37 10.93 25.07
CA SER A 8 -15.31 11.85 25.52
C SER A 8 -14.57 11.37 26.77
N VAL A 9 -15.19 10.55 27.62
CA VAL A 9 -14.57 10.07 28.87
C VAL A 9 -13.61 8.91 28.64
N TYR A 10 -13.82 8.10 27.59
CA TYR A 10 -12.92 6.98 27.27
C TYR A 10 -11.62 7.43 26.61
N ILE A 11 -11.62 8.55 25.91
CA ILE A 11 -10.40 9.13 25.32
C ILE A 11 -9.50 9.75 26.39
N PHE A 12 -10.07 10.26 27.49
CA PHE A 12 -9.29 10.89 28.57
C PHE A 12 -8.59 9.89 29.51
N ILE A 13 -9.12 8.68 29.64
CA ILE A 13 -8.52 7.65 30.52
C ILE A 13 -7.37 6.91 29.80
N LEU A 14 -7.36 6.84 28.46
CA LEU A 14 -6.25 6.26 27.68
C LEU A 14 -5.03 7.20 27.59
N GLY A 15 -5.20 8.50 27.80
CA GLY A 15 -4.13 9.50 27.76
C GLY A 15 -3.24 9.53 29.00
N LEU A 16 -3.67 8.92 30.12
CA LEU A 16 -2.96 9.02 31.41
C LEU A 16 -2.03 7.84 31.71
N LEU A 17 -1.94 6.83 30.83
CA LEU A 17 -1.09 5.64 31.02
C LEU A 17 0.15 5.59 30.11
N PHE A 18 0.46 6.65 29.38
CA PHE A 18 1.74 6.71 28.68
C PHE A 18 2.80 7.39 29.58
N PRO A 19 3.83 6.67 30.04
CA PRO A 19 4.95 7.30 30.68
C PRO A 19 5.68 8.19 29.67
N LEU A 20 5.67 9.48 29.92
CA LEU A 20 6.55 10.46 29.29
C LEU A 20 8.00 10.02 29.54
N GLY A 21 8.70 9.66 28.47
CA GLY A 21 10.14 9.52 28.52
C GLY A 21 10.75 8.20 28.07
N ILE A 22 10.39 7.71 26.88
CA ILE A 22 11.33 6.88 26.13
C ILE A 22 11.98 7.81 25.10
N MET A 23 13.14 8.37 25.45
CA MET A 23 14.06 8.89 24.44
C MET A 23 14.35 7.74 23.49
N ALA A 24 13.80 7.81 22.29
CA ALA A 24 14.12 6.90 21.21
C ALA A 24 15.62 7.08 20.94
N LYS A 25 16.41 6.09 21.36
CA LYS A 25 17.80 6.00 20.97
C LYS A 25 17.78 5.85 19.46
N ASP A 26 18.28 6.84 18.74
CA ASP A 26 18.42 6.83 17.28
C ASP A 26 19.21 5.58 16.88
N SER A 27 18.51 4.47 16.67
CA SER A 27 19.14 3.28 16.14
C SER A 27 19.30 3.48 14.65
N LYS A 28 20.47 3.93 14.22
CA LYS A 28 20.84 3.98 12.80
C LYS A 28 20.58 2.60 12.19
N VAL A 29 19.86 2.60 11.11
CA VAL A 29 19.62 1.39 10.34
C VAL A 29 20.93 0.98 9.67
N ALA A 30 21.35 -0.28 9.84
CA ALA A 30 22.52 -0.79 9.14
C ALA A 30 22.23 -0.84 7.64
N LEU A 31 23.07 -0.15 6.85
CA LEU A 31 22.93 -0.14 5.40
C LEU A 31 23.70 -1.33 4.80
N PRO A 32 23.16 -1.99 3.76
CA PRO A 32 23.90 -2.98 2.99
C PRO A 32 25.07 -2.32 2.23
N ASP A 33 26.11 -3.09 1.94
CA ASP A 33 27.27 -2.66 1.16
C ASP A 33 26.91 -2.62 -0.34
N LYS A 34 26.22 -1.55 -0.74
CA LYS A 34 25.76 -1.30 -2.11
C LYS A 34 26.04 0.16 -2.49
N PRO A 35 26.29 0.44 -3.78
CA PRO A 35 26.50 1.81 -4.22
C PRO A 35 25.23 2.65 -4.03
N VAL A 36 25.45 3.91 -3.66
CA VAL A 36 24.36 4.91 -3.61
C VAL A 36 23.94 5.22 -5.04
N VAL A 37 22.66 5.41 -5.25
CA VAL A 37 22.10 5.82 -6.55
C VAL A 37 22.66 7.19 -6.92
N PRO A 38 23.17 7.41 -8.16
CA PRO A 38 23.60 8.72 -8.63
C PRO A 38 22.48 9.76 -8.52
N ASP A 39 22.83 10.98 -8.11
CA ASP A 39 21.86 12.07 -7.93
C ASP A 39 21.08 12.37 -9.21
N SER A 40 21.71 12.24 -10.38
CA SER A 40 21.03 12.44 -11.66
C SER A 40 19.85 11.49 -11.89
N ILE A 41 19.99 10.24 -11.48
CA ILE A 41 18.91 9.25 -11.58
C ILE A 41 17.78 9.63 -10.63
N LEU A 42 18.10 9.98 -9.38
CA LEU A 42 17.09 10.40 -8.40
C LEU A 42 16.37 11.68 -8.82
N GLN A 43 17.09 12.66 -9.35
CA GLN A 43 16.51 13.90 -9.86
C GLN A 43 15.50 13.63 -10.98
N ASN A 44 15.85 12.77 -11.94
CA ASN A 44 14.93 12.39 -12.99
C ASN A 44 13.65 11.72 -12.42
N ILE A 45 13.80 10.77 -11.50
CA ILE A 45 12.64 10.11 -10.86
C ILE A 45 11.75 11.16 -10.19
N PHE A 46 12.30 12.08 -9.38
CA PHE A 46 11.53 13.10 -8.68
C PHE A 46 10.90 14.14 -9.61
N GLN A 47 11.59 14.49 -10.70
CA GLN A 47 11.07 15.43 -11.68
C GLN A 47 9.87 14.88 -12.43
N PHE A 48 9.88 13.59 -12.81
CA PHE A 48 8.81 12.97 -13.58
C PHE A 48 7.66 12.43 -12.72
N SER A 49 7.89 12.09 -11.46
CA SER A 49 6.88 11.55 -10.55
C SER A 49 5.58 12.38 -10.48
N PRO A 50 5.62 13.72 -10.31
CA PRO A 50 4.40 14.52 -10.27
C PRO A 50 3.62 14.52 -11.60
N PHE A 51 4.31 14.36 -12.72
CA PHE A 51 3.69 14.26 -14.04
C PHE A 51 2.92 12.95 -14.17
N TYR A 52 3.54 11.82 -13.83
CA TYR A 52 2.89 10.51 -13.92
C TYR A 52 1.72 10.32 -12.95
N SER A 53 1.67 11.08 -11.87
CA SER A 53 0.51 11.07 -10.98
C SER A 53 -0.78 11.56 -11.63
N LYS A 54 -0.70 12.24 -12.79
CA LYS A 54 -1.81 12.92 -13.47
C LYS A 54 -1.90 12.61 -14.95
N ILE A 55 -1.12 11.63 -15.44
CA ILE A 55 -1.00 11.38 -16.88
C ILE A 55 -2.26 10.75 -17.49
N VAL A 56 -3.07 10.08 -16.68
CA VAL A 56 -4.28 9.40 -17.15
C VAL A 56 -5.51 10.14 -16.64
N ASP A 57 -6.35 10.60 -17.57
CA ASP A 57 -7.59 11.32 -17.27
C ASP A 57 -8.74 10.37 -16.99
N GLU A 58 -8.86 9.28 -17.75
CA GLU A 58 -9.92 8.28 -17.58
C GLU A 58 -9.49 6.91 -18.07
N TYR A 59 -10.08 5.86 -17.50
CA TYR A 59 -9.96 4.51 -18.04
C TYR A 59 -11.15 3.64 -17.64
N ASN A 60 -11.36 2.59 -18.42
CA ASN A 60 -12.27 1.48 -18.11
C ASN A 60 -11.46 0.19 -18.03
N ALA A 61 -11.68 -0.59 -16.97
CA ALA A 61 -10.94 -1.82 -16.73
C ALA A 61 -11.81 -2.91 -16.11
N ASP A 62 -11.45 -4.15 -16.35
CA ASP A 62 -11.93 -5.31 -15.61
C ASP A 62 -10.92 -5.62 -14.49
N LEU A 63 -11.41 -5.65 -13.25
CA LEU A 63 -10.64 -5.98 -12.06
C LEU A 63 -11.03 -7.37 -11.57
N TYR A 64 -10.10 -8.31 -11.59
CA TYR A 64 -10.21 -9.57 -10.87
C TYR A 64 -9.45 -9.49 -9.56
N LEU A 65 -10.10 -9.80 -8.46
CA LEU A 65 -9.54 -9.78 -7.12
C LEU A 65 -9.77 -11.12 -6.44
N LYS A 66 -8.72 -11.65 -5.83
CA LYS A 66 -8.75 -12.83 -4.99
C LYS A 66 -8.10 -12.51 -3.65
N GLY A 67 -8.81 -12.82 -2.55
CA GLY A 67 -8.32 -12.59 -1.21
C GLY A 67 -8.60 -13.77 -0.29
N LYS A 68 -7.75 -13.91 0.73
CA LYS A 68 -7.94 -14.86 1.83
C LYS A 68 -7.54 -14.25 3.16
N VAL A 69 -8.30 -14.54 4.20
CA VAL A 69 -7.94 -14.21 5.58
C VAL A 69 -7.84 -15.48 6.39
N LEU A 70 -6.75 -15.60 7.13
CA LEU A 70 -6.49 -16.66 8.09
C LEU A 70 -6.51 -16.10 9.51
N VAL A 71 -7.39 -16.61 10.34
CA VAL A 71 -7.50 -16.24 11.75
C VAL A 71 -6.73 -17.26 12.58
N HIS A 72 -5.48 -16.93 12.94
CA HIS A 72 -4.65 -17.78 13.77
C HIS A 72 -5.15 -17.80 15.21
N ARG A 73 -5.53 -16.63 15.72
CA ARG A 73 -6.02 -16.43 17.08
C ARG A 73 -7.02 -15.30 17.12
N SER A 74 -8.15 -15.53 17.79
CA SER A 74 -9.16 -14.52 18.05
C SER A 74 -9.72 -14.66 19.47
N ASN A 75 -10.17 -13.54 20.03
CA ASN A 75 -10.86 -13.46 21.29
C ASN A 75 -12.10 -12.55 21.16
N LYS A 76 -12.87 -12.39 22.24
CA LYS A 76 -14.10 -11.58 22.22
C LYS A 76 -13.91 -10.11 21.82
N LEU A 77 -12.66 -9.60 21.84
CA LEU A 77 -12.34 -8.24 21.42
C LEU A 77 -12.24 -8.09 19.89
N VAL A 78 -12.27 -9.19 19.14
CA VAL A 78 -12.24 -9.18 17.66
C VAL A 78 -13.36 -8.32 17.07
N LYS A 79 -14.51 -8.24 17.73
CA LYS A 79 -15.65 -7.39 17.31
C LYS A 79 -15.37 -5.87 17.32
N TYR A 80 -14.31 -5.44 17.98
CA TYR A 80 -13.86 -4.03 18.02
C TYR A 80 -12.74 -3.73 17.03
N ILE A 81 -12.29 -4.74 16.28
CA ILE A 81 -11.31 -4.57 15.20
C ILE A 81 -11.96 -3.76 14.05
N PRO A 82 -11.16 -2.97 13.31
CA PRO A 82 -11.64 -2.21 12.17
C PRO A 82 -12.45 -3.03 11.17
N SER A 83 -13.34 -2.37 10.46
CA SER A 83 -14.36 -2.97 9.58
C SER A 83 -13.85 -3.94 8.53
N MET A 84 -12.58 -3.80 8.12
CA MET A 84 -11.94 -4.71 7.15
C MET A 84 -11.79 -6.16 7.65
N PHE A 85 -12.02 -6.41 8.96
CA PHE A 85 -11.92 -7.73 9.57
C PHE A 85 -13.20 -8.09 10.34
N ARG A 86 -14.36 -7.83 9.77
CA ARG A 86 -15.63 -8.29 10.37
C ARG A 86 -15.71 -9.81 10.32
N LEU A 87 -15.24 -10.44 11.38
CA LEU A 87 -15.10 -11.88 11.50
C LEU A 87 -16.21 -12.45 12.38
N GLU A 88 -16.68 -13.63 12.02
CA GLU A 88 -17.60 -14.43 12.83
C GLU A 88 -16.85 -15.26 13.87
N GLU A 89 -17.45 -15.45 15.04
CA GLU A 89 -16.86 -16.27 16.10
C GLU A 89 -16.71 -17.74 15.63
N GLY A 90 -15.52 -18.30 15.80
CA GLY A 90 -15.22 -19.69 15.43
C GLY A 90 -14.78 -19.90 13.98
N VAL A 91 -14.99 -18.96 13.10
CA VAL A 91 -14.54 -19.06 11.69
C VAL A 91 -13.07 -18.67 11.59
N ARG A 92 -12.26 -19.53 10.98
CA ARG A 92 -10.79 -19.31 10.86
C ARG A 92 -10.31 -18.98 9.47
N HIS A 93 -11.11 -19.25 8.44
CA HIS A 93 -10.75 -19.09 7.04
C HIS A 93 -11.82 -18.32 6.30
N TYR A 94 -11.41 -17.25 5.65
CA TYR A 94 -12.27 -16.49 4.76
C TYR A 94 -11.63 -16.41 3.40
N ILE A 95 -12.44 -16.50 2.36
CA ILE A 95 -12.04 -16.39 0.97
C ILE A 95 -12.97 -15.43 0.29
N ILE A 96 -12.44 -14.63 -0.61
CA ILE A 96 -13.19 -13.75 -1.50
C ILE A 96 -12.59 -13.80 -2.89
N GLU A 97 -13.44 -13.93 -3.88
CA GLU A 97 -13.10 -13.76 -5.29
C GLU A 97 -14.15 -12.85 -5.91
N SER A 98 -13.72 -11.87 -6.68
CA SER A 98 -14.63 -10.96 -7.37
C SER A 98 -14.12 -10.56 -8.74
N LEU A 99 -15.06 -10.40 -9.65
CA LEU A 99 -14.86 -9.73 -10.94
C LEU A 99 -15.68 -8.46 -10.92
N SER A 100 -15.03 -7.34 -11.18
CA SER A 100 -15.66 -6.02 -11.19
C SER A 100 -15.26 -5.25 -12.43
N GLU A 101 -16.16 -4.42 -12.92
CA GLU A 101 -15.87 -3.35 -13.86
C GLU A 101 -15.50 -2.11 -13.08
N MET A 102 -14.41 -1.46 -13.45
CA MET A 102 -13.89 -0.27 -12.80
C MET A 102 -13.78 0.85 -13.82
N GLN A 103 -14.32 2.01 -13.48
CA GLN A 103 -14.18 3.24 -14.25
C GLN A 103 -13.45 4.25 -13.38
N TYR A 104 -12.44 4.86 -13.95
CA TYR A 104 -11.69 5.94 -13.33
C TYR A 104 -11.90 7.22 -14.11
N THR A 105 -12.05 8.32 -13.40
CA THR A 105 -12.02 9.68 -13.94
C THR A 105 -11.18 10.54 -12.98
N ALA A 106 -10.19 11.22 -13.53
CA ALA A 106 -9.33 12.11 -12.75
C ALA A 106 -10.15 13.16 -11.97
N PRO A 107 -9.67 13.64 -10.80
CA PRO A 107 -8.39 13.26 -10.20
C PRO A 107 -8.42 11.95 -9.39
N ASP A 108 -9.56 11.52 -8.83
CA ASP A 108 -9.63 10.38 -7.90
C ASP A 108 -11.04 9.75 -7.84
N ILE A 109 -11.81 9.85 -8.92
CA ILE A 109 -13.17 9.31 -8.97
C ILE A 109 -13.11 7.87 -9.49
N TYR A 110 -13.45 6.92 -8.63
CA TYR A 110 -13.52 5.50 -8.95
C TYR A 110 -14.95 5.00 -8.81
N ASN A 111 -15.54 4.55 -9.93
CA ASN A 111 -16.82 3.87 -9.97
C ASN A 111 -16.58 2.37 -10.19
N ARG A 112 -17.06 1.54 -9.28
CA ARG A 112 -16.90 0.10 -9.38
C ARG A 112 -18.26 -0.59 -9.41
N LYS A 113 -18.45 -1.45 -10.41
CA LYS A 113 -19.62 -2.32 -10.53
C LYS A 113 -19.18 -3.78 -10.42
N VAL A 114 -19.58 -4.46 -9.35
CA VAL A 114 -19.30 -5.88 -9.16
C VAL A 114 -20.14 -6.68 -10.15
N LYS A 115 -19.48 -7.45 -11.04
CA LYS A 115 -20.12 -8.35 -12.02
C LYS A 115 -20.38 -9.72 -11.42
N ALA A 116 -19.42 -10.23 -10.65
CA ALA A 116 -19.53 -11.52 -9.96
C ALA A 116 -18.73 -11.48 -8.66
N ILE A 117 -19.24 -12.16 -7.63
CA ILE A 117 -18.57 -12.29 -6.34
C ILE A 117 -18.87 -13.65 -5.74
N SER A 118 -17.84 -14.30 -5.21
CA SER A 118 -17.91 -15.47 -4.33
C SER A 118 -17.17 -15.15 -3.04
N SER A 119 -17.82 -15.25 -1.90
CA SER A 119 -17.22 -14.87 -0.61
C SER A 119 -17.78 -15.69 0.52
N THR A 120 -16.91 -16.04 1.46
CA THR A 120 -17.27 -16.63 2.76
C THR A 120 -17.34 -15.59 3.88
N PHE A 121 -17.06 -14.33 3.59
CA PHE A 121 -17.23 -13.24 4.54
C PHE A 121 -18.71 -12.96 4.81
N PRO A 122 -19.06 -12.45 6.01
CA PRO A 122 -20.40 -11.98 6.29
C PRO A 122 -20.87 -10.93 5.26
N ARG A 123 -22.13 -10.96 4.88
CA ARG A 123 -22.67 -9.97 3.94
C ARG A 123 -22.51 -8.56 4.50
N ASN A 124 -22.14 -7.60 3.65
CA ASN A 124 -21.90 -6.19 3.96
C ASN A 124 -20.62 -5.89 4.77
N SER A 125 -19.59 -6.66 4.63
CA SER A 125 -18.31 -6.47 5.28
C SER A 125 -17.51 -5.48 4.49
N GLY A 126 -17.35 -4.66 3.89
CA GLY A 126 -16.56 -3.62 3.20
C GLY A 126 -15.19 -4.05 2.65
N GLU A 127 -14.82 -5.33 2.77
CA GLU A 127 -13.47 -5.84 2.43
C GLU A 127 -13.06 -5.54 0.99
N LEU A 128 -13.99 -5.62 0.04
CA LEU A 128 -13.69 -5.31 -1.35
C LEU A 128 -13.29 -3.86 -1.55
N THR A 129 -13.93 -2.94 -0.83
CA THR A 129 -13.61 -1.52 -0.89
C THR A 129 -12.24 -1.26 -0.31
N ASP A 130 -11.93 -1.84 0.84
CA ASP A 130 -10.65 -1.69 1.50
C ASP A 130 -9.51 -2.24 0.64
N LEU A 131 -9.68 -3.41 0.03
CA LEU A 131 -8.69 -4.00 -0.87
C LEU A 131 -8.47 -3.18 -2.15
N THR A 132 -9.53 -2.60 -2.71
CA THR A 132 -9.39 -1.74 -3.89
C THR A 132 -8.69 -0.43 -3.60
N ASN A 133 -8.75 0.09 -2.36
CA ASN A 133 -7.99 1.28 -1.96
C ASN A 133 -6.48 1.06 -2.07
N PHE A 134 -5.97 -0.15 -1.80
CA PHE A 134 -4.56 -0.48 -2.02
C PHE A 134 -4.20 -0.53 -3.51
N LEU A 135 -5.11 -1.03 -4.36
CA LEU A 135 -4.88 -1.05 -5.80
C LEU A 135 -4.82 0.38 -6.36
N ASN A 136 -5.75 1.22 -5.96
CA ASN A 136 -5.88 2.60 -6.44
C ASN A 136 -4.84 3.55 -5.82
N MET A 137 -4.04 3.08 -4.87
CA MET A 137 -3.01 3.90 -4.22
C MET A 137 -2.04 4.48 -5.24
N ASN A 138 -1.97 5.81 -5.30
CA ASN A 138 -1.00 6.52 -6.11
C ASN A 138 0.31 6.68 -5.34
N PHE A 139 1.34 5.91 -5.71
CA PHE A 139 2.65 5.99 -5.03
C PHE A 139 3.51 7.18 -5.46
N TYR A 140 3.10 7.92 -6.49
CA TYR A 140 3.72 9.19 -6.86
C TYR A 140 3.24 10.37 -6.00
N SER A 141 2.19 10.20 -5.19
CA SER A 141 1.72 11.20 -4.24
C SER A 141 2.70 11.35 -3.07
N SER A 142 2.66 12.50 -2.39
CA SER A 142 3.50 12.78 -1.20
C SER A 142 3.24 11.84 -0.04
N SER A 143 2.02 11.33 0.06
CA SER A 143 1.60 10.34 1.04
C SER A 143 0.92 9.15 0.35
N ILE A 144 1.07 7.99 0.97
CA ILE A 144 0.49 6.72 0.51
C ILE A 144 -0.26 6.05 1.67
N MET A 145 -1.02 4.99 1.37
CA MET A 145 -1.75 4.21 2.38
C MET A 145 -2.71 5.08 3.20
N LEU A 146 -3.64 5.77 2.52
CA LEU A 146 -4.64 6.65 3.17
C LEU A 146 -3.99 7.77 4.00
N ASP A 147 -2.95 8.39 3.48
CA ASP A 147 -2.17 9.47 4.10
C ASP A 147 -1.45 9.09 5.42
N LYS A 148 -1.25 7.79 5.64
CA LYS A 148 -0.55 7.28 6.83
C LYS A 148 0.95 7.20 6.66
N LEU A 149 1.44 7.02 5.44
CA LEU A 149 2.85 6.80 5.14
C LEU A 149 3.37 7.87 4.18
N LEU A 150 4.61 8.26 4.37
CA LEU A 150 5.32 9.21 3.52
C LEU A 150 5.89 8.46 2.30
N SER A 151 5.60 8.96 1.11
CA SER A 151 6.09 8.37 -0.12
C SER A 151 7.59 8.64 -0.30
N PRO A 152 8.42 7.61 -0.54
CA PRO A 152 9.82 7.82 -0.88
C PRO A 152 10.03 8.44 -2.27
N LEU A 153 8.99 8.61 -3.06
CA LEU A 153 9.03 9.23 -4.39
C LEU A 153 8.73 10.73 -4.38
N ASP A 154 8.42 11.29 -3.22
CA ASP A 154 8.36 12.74 -3.03
C ASP A 154 9.74 13.28 -2.66
N GLU A 155 10.26 14.24 -3.46
CA GLU A 155 11.55 14.88 -3.25
C GLU A 155 11.68 15.46 -1.83
N LYS A 156 10.63 16.07 -1.28
CA LYS A 156 10.63 16.68 0.07
C LYS A 156 10.81 15.64 1.17
N VAL A 157 10.41 14.43 0.91
CA VAL A 157 10.47 13.29 1.84
C VAL A 157 11.75 12.47 1.66
N SER A 158 12.41 12.57 0.51
CA SER A 158 13.63 11.82 0.13
C SER A 158 14.75 11.92 1.17
N LYS A 159 14.86 13.04 1.88
CA LYS A 159 15.84 13.27 2.96
C LYS A 159 15.77 12.22 4.10
N TYR A 160 14.65 11.53 4.25
CA TYR A 160 14.44 10.49 5.27
C TYR A 160 14.83 9.09 4.81
N TYR A 161 15.25 8.96 3.54
CA TYR A 161 15.60 7.69 2.93
C TYR A 161 17.04 7.64 2.44
N VAL A 162 17.55 6.44 2.26
CA VAL A 162 18.77 6.13 1.50
C VAL A 162 18.34 5.31 0.29
N TYR A 163 18.89 5.66 -0.88
CA TYR A 163 18.63 4.98 -2.15
C TYR A 163 19.89 4.26 -2.57
N LEU A 164 19.83 2.94 -2.70
CA LEU A 164 20.95 2.11 -3.10
C LEU A 164 20.67 1.44 -4.44
N LEU A 165 21.63 1.47 -5.33
CA LEU A 165 21.53 0.81 -6.64
C LEU A 165 21.80 -0.69 -6.48
N ASP A 166 20.76 -1.51 -6.69
CA ASP A 166 20.85 -2.95 -6.57
C ASP A 166 21.38 -3.61 -7.85
N SER A 167 20.83 -3.21 -8.99
CA SER A 167 21.16 -3.77 -10.29
C SER A 167 20.72 -2.86 -11.43
N ILE A 168 21.36 -3.03 -12.56
CA ILE A 168 21.02 -2.40 -13.84
C ILE A 168 20.82 -3.55 -14.85
N VAL A 169 19.70 -3.51 -15.55
CA VAL A 169 19.37 -4.46 -16.62
C VAL A 169 19.08 -3.66 -17.89
N VAL A 170 19.63 -4.09 -19.01
CA VAL A 170 19.30 -3.50 -20.32
C VAL A 170 18.18 -4.33 -20.94
N ASP A 171 17.08 -3.68 -21.30
CA ASP A 171 15.93 -4.29 -21.93
C ASP A 171 15.47 -3.40 -23.10
N GLN A 172 15.42 -3.96 -24.32
CA GLN A 172 15.01 -3.26 -25.54
C GLN A 172 15.79 -1.96 -25.83
N GLY A 173 17.05 -1.86 -25.36
CA GLY A 173 17.91 -0.67 -25.53
C GLY A 173 17.83 0.36 -24.43
N PHE A 174 16.93 0.21 -23.47
CA PHE A 174 16.79 1.08 -22.29
C PHE A 174 17.35 0.40 -21.04
N GLN A 175 17.82 1.21 -20.09
CA GLN A 175 18.29 0.71 -18.82
C GLN A 175 17.15 0.68 -17.81
N LYS A 176 17.03 -0.44 -17.09
CA LYS A 176 16.14 -0.58 -15.94
C LYS A 176 16.97 -0.65 -14.67
N TYR A 177 16.70 0.25 -13.75
CA TYR A 177 17.38 0.35 -12.47
C TYR A 177 16.54 -0.27 -11.36
N LYS A 178 17.09 -1.22 -10.63
CA LYS A 178 16.55 -1.64 -9.36
C LYS A 178 17.15 -0.81 -8.25
N ILE A 179 16.31 -0.10 -7.52
CA ILE A 179 16.70 0.83 -6.46
C ILE A 179 16.09 0.39 -5.16
N SER A 180 16.93 -0.01 -4.20
CA SER A 180 16.51 -0.23 -2.82
C SER A 180 16.27 1.09 -2.11
N ILE A 181 15.20 1.17 -1.34
CA ILE A 181 14.75 2.34 -0.58
C ILE A 181 14.73 1.96 0.89
N ILE A 182 15.60 2.59 1.68
CA ILE A 182 15.82 2.24 3.08
C ILE A 182 15.62 3.48 3.96
N PRO A 183 14.71 3.43 4.95
CA PRO A 183 14.56 4.51 5.92
C PRO A 183 15.85 4.74 6.70
N LYS A 184 16.25 6.00 6.91
CA LYS A 184 17.43 6.36 7.71
C LYS A 184 17.24 6.07 9.20
N PHE A 185 16.00 5.97 9.65
CA PHE A 185 15.63 5.68 11.04
C PHE A 185 14.31 4.89 11.11
N LYS A 186 14.06 4.24 12.21
CA LYS A 186 12.82 3.48 12.43
C LYS A 186 11.65 4.43 12.65
N SER A 187 10.62 4.33 11.83
CA SER A 187 9.39 5.10 11.91
C SER A 187 8.22 4.28 11.37
N THR A 188 7.04 4.48 11.94
CA THR A 188 5.79 3.91 11.42
C THR A 188 5.20 4.71 10.26
N GLN A 189 5.86 5.81 9.85
CA GLN A 189 5.46 6.62 8.70
C GLN A 189 6.34 6.38 7.47
N LEU A 190 7.38 5.55 7.59
CA LEU A 190 8.33 5.27 6.51
C LEU A 190 8.19 3.83 6.05
N VAL A 191 8.40 3.61 4.76
CA VAL A 191 8.40 2.30 4.13
C VAL A 191 9.81 1.85 3.80
N ASN A 192 10.04 0.54 3.79
CA ASN A 192 11.23 -0.09 3.26
C ASN A 192 10.86 -0.85 1.99
N GLY A 193 11.77 -0.97 1.03
CA GLY A 193 11.50 -1.75 -0.16
C GLY A 193 12.37 -1.43 -1.34
N TYR A 194 11.83 -1.57 -2.53
CA TYR A 194 12.52 -1.24 -3.77
C TYR A 194 11.56 -0.79 -4.86
N ILE A 195 12.13 -0.13 -5.87
CA ILE A 195 11.46 0.18 -7.13
C ILE A 195 12.29 -0.32 -8.30
N TRP A 196 11.62 -0.63 -9.42
CA TRP A 196 12.21 -0.74 -10.74
C TRP A 196 11.81 0.47 -11.57
N VAL A 197 12.79 1.15 -12.17
CA VAL A 197 12.61 2.35 -12.99
C VAL A 197 13.22 2.12 -14.36
N SER A 198 12.52 2.50 -15.42
CA SER A 198 13.07 2.54 -16.80
C SER A 198 13.54 3.93 -17.14
N ASP A 199 14.74 4.08 -17.72
CA ASP A 199 15.28 5.39 -18.16
C ASP A 199 14.72 5.86 -19.50
N GLU A 200 13.90 5.05 -20.17
CA GLU A 200 13.20 5.46 -21.39
C GLU A 200 12.42 6.76 -21.19
N VAL A 201 11.58 6.77 -20.14
CA VAL A 201 10.75 7.91 -19.74
C VAL A 201 10.73 8.10 -18.20
N TRP A 202 11.65 7.49 -17.49
CA TRP A 202 11.77 7.55 -16.03
C TRP A 202 10.52 7.06 -15.28
N THR A 203 9.80 6.12 -15.87
CA THR A 203 8.61 5.55 -15.29
C THR A 203 8.94 4.37 -14.38
N ILE A 204 8.14 4.23 -13.33
CA ILE A 204 8.23 3.11 -12.40
C ILE A 204 7.49 1.92 -12.98
N ARG A 205 8.20 0.79 -13.09
CA ARG A 205 7.69 -0.47 -13.64
C ARG A 205 7.19 -1.43 -12.56
N GLU A 206 7.79 -1.35 -11.39
CA GLU A 206 7.42 -2.16 -10.23
C GLU A 206 7.75 -1.40 -8.95
N VAL A 207 6.86 -1.54 -7.97
CA VAL A 207 7.05 -1.07 -6.60
C VAL A 207 6.89 -2.25 -5.66
N TYR A 208 7.81 -2.42 -4.72
CA TYR A 208 7.65 -3.26 -3.56
C TYR A 208 7.90 -2.42 -2.31
N PHE A 209 6.89 -2.32 -1.47
CA PHE A 209 7.00 -1.64 -0.17
C PHE A 209 6.54 -2.55 0.95
N GLU A 210 7.25 -2.49 2.05
CA GLU A 210 6.85 -3.07 3.32
C GLU A 210 6.95 -2.03 4.42
N GLY A 211 6.08 -2.14 5.40
CA GLY A 211 6.05 -1.17 6.49
C GLY A 211 5.03 -1.56 7.55
N LYS A 212 4.83 -0.61 8.45
CA LYS A 212 3.87 -0.75 9.53
C LYS A 212 3.14 0.57 9.73
N PHE A 213 1.83 0.53 9.76
CA PHE A 213 1.00 1.66 10.15
C PHE A 213 -0.09 1.18 11.11
N ASP A 214 -0.37 1.97 12.13
CA ASP A 214 -1.27 1.59 13.21
C ASP A 214 -0.88 0.20 13.78
N LEU A 215 -1.75 -0.79 13.63
CA LEU A 215 -1.57 -2.17 14.11
C LEU A 215 -1.30 -3.17 12.97
N ILE A 216 -1.09 -2.66 11.76
CA ILE A 216 -0.97 -3.45 10.54
C ILE A 216 0.48 -3.44 10.07
N GLU A 217 1.05 -4.61 9.87
CA GLU A 217 2.27 -4.83 9.09
C GLU A 217 1.85 -5.26 7.69
N PHE A 218 2.42 -4.63 6.66
CA PHE A 218 2.05 -4.94 5.28
C PHE A 218 3.28 -5.18 4.40
N LYS A 219 3.05 -5.92 3.30
CA LYS A 219 3.93 -6.03 2.15
C LYS A 219 3.06 -5.84 0.91
N LEU A 220 3.45 -4.88 0.10
CA LEU A 220 2.75 -4.51 -1.11
C LEU A 220 3.69 -4.62 -2.29
N ARG A 221 3.29 -5.35 -3.33
CA ARG A 221 3.97 -5.36 -4.62
C ARG A 221 3.00 -4.94 -5.69
N LYS A 222 3.33 -3.90 -6.45
CA LYS A 222 2.55 -3.40 -7.57
C LYS A 222 3.41 -3.45 -8.83
N ILE A 223 2.88 -4.09 -9.87
CA ILE A 223 3.52 -4.20 -11.19
C ILE A 223 2.67 -3.39 -12.15
N MET A 224 3.31 -2.54 -12.93
CA MET A 224 2.68 -1.70 -13.93
C MET A 224 2.48 -2.48 -15.23
N GLY A 225 1.67 -1.96 -16.14
CA GLY A 225 1.47 -2.49 -17.48
C GLY A 225 2.75 -2.48 -18.30
N GLU A 226 2.75 -3.18 -19.42
CA GLU A 226 3.97 -3.41 -20.20
C GLU A 226 4.11 -2.46 -21.39
N LYS A 227 3.00 -1.96 -21.95
CA LYS A 227 3.00 -1.23 -23.23
C LYS A 227 1.98 -0.09 -23.26
N GLY A 228 2.34 0.98 -23.97
CA GLY A 228 1.48 2.12 -24.24
C GLY A 228 1.01 2.82 -22.96
N ASP A 229 -0.20 3.34 -22.97
CA ASP A 229 -0.76 4.08 -21.85
C ASP A 229 -0.94 3.24 -20.59
N GLU A 230 -1.02 1.91 -20.72
CA GLU A 230 -1.06 0.99 -19.59
C GLU A 230 0.25 0.98 -18.76
N GLU A 231 1.38 1.45 -19.32
CA GLU A 231 2.67 1.53 -18.63
C GLU A 231 2.63 2.38 -17.35
N PHE A 232 1.69 3.31 -17.30
CA PHE A 232 1.48 4.21 -16.17
C PHE A 232 0.44 3.69 -15.18
N LEU A 233 -0.18 2.55 -15.47
CA LEU A 233 -1.31 1.98 -14.73
C LEU A 233 -0.95 0.63 -14.12
N PRO A 234 -1.50 0.29 -12.94
CA PRO A 234 -1.21 -0.98 -12.27
C PRO A 234 -1.88 -2.16 -13.01
N ALA A 235 -1.07 -3.13 -13.47
CA ALA A 235 -1.57 -4.38 -14.05
C ALA A 235 -1.79 -5.47 -12.99
N ARG A 236 -0.95 -5.48 -11.94
CA ARG A 236 -1.01 -6.50 -10.88
C ARG A 236 -0.69 -5.91 -9.52
N LEU A 237 -1.42 -6.38 -8.51
CA LEU A 237 -1.17 -6.09 -7.10
C LEU A 237 -1.06 -7.39 -6.32
N ASN A 238 -0.05 -7.49 -5.43
CA ASN A 238 0.02 -8.48 -4.39
C ASN A 238 0.09 -7.76 -3.04
N LEU A 239 -0.72 -8.17 -2.08
CA LEU A 239 -0.81 -7.54 -0.77
C LEU A 239 -0.83 -8.62 0.31
N ASP A 240 0.13 -8.55 1.23
CA ASP A 240 0.16 -9.33 2.46
C ASP A 240 -0.04 -8.39 3.64
N ILE A 241 -0.98 -8.70 4.51
CA ILE A 241 -1.24 -7.95 5.75
C ILE A 241 -1.15 -8.90 6.94
N ASN A 242 -0.45 -8.46 7.97
CA ASN A 242 -0.37 -9.12 9.27
C ASN A 242 -0.89 -8.16 10.35
N PHE A 243 -1.95 -8.56 11.02
CA PHE A 243 -2.57 -7.81 12.10
C PHE A 243 -2.42 -8.55 13.41
N LYS A 244 -1.83 -7.88 14.42
CA LYS A 244 -1.67 -8.41 15.79
C LYS A 244 -2.09 -7.38 16.82
N PHE A 245 -3.13 -7.69 17.58
CA PHE A 245 -3.61 -6.79 18.62
C PHE A 245 -4.35 -7.53 19.74
N MET A 246 -3.98 -7.26 20.99
CA MET A 246 -4.65 -7.78 22.20
C MET A 246 -4.97 -9.29 22.12
N GLY A 247 -4.00 -10.10 21.68
CA GLY A 247 -4.16 -11.55 21.56
C GLY A 247 -4.89 -12.03 20.31
N ASN A 248 -5.33 -11.13 19.43
CA ASN A 248 -5.82 -11.46 18.11
C ASN A 248 -4.65 -11.49 17.12
N HIS A 249 -4.66 -12.44 16.17
CA HIS A 249 -3.67 -12.55 15.11
C HIS A 249 -4.38 -13.00 13.82
N LEU A 250 -4.31 -12.15 12.81
CA LEU A 250 -4.90 -12.36 11.49
C LEU A 250 -3.84 -12.11 10.41
N GLU A 251 -3.87 -12.94 9.40
CA GLU A 251 -3.12 -12.75 8.15
C GLU A 251 -4.10 -12.62 7.00
N MET A 252 -3.90 -11.61 6.16
CA MET A 252 -4.63 -11.44 4.90
C MET A 252 -3.64 -11.46 3.74
N LYS A 253 -4.02 -12.16 2.68
CA LYS A 253 -3.33 -12.11 1.39
C LYS A 253 -4.34 -11.78 0.32
N ALA A 254 -3.99 -10.85 -0.54
CA ALA A 254 -4.82 -10.46 -1.67
C ALA A 254 -3.97 -10.30 -2.93
N ASP A 255 -4.52 -10.78 -4.03
CA ASP A 255 -3.97 -10.62 -5.36
C ASP A 255 -5.03 -9.96 -6.23
N ALA A 256 -4.63 -8.98 -7.03
CA ALA A 256 -5.48 -8.34 -7.99
C ALA A 256 -4.82 -8.27 -9.37
N TRP A 257 -5.62 -8.40 -10.41
CA TRP A 257 -5.24 -8.26 -11.81
C TRP A 257 -6.20 -7.28 -12.47
N VAL A 258 -5.62 -6.35 -13.21
CA VAL A 258 -6.38 -5.34 -13.95
C VAL A 258 -6.16 -5.56 -15.44
N LYS A 259 -7.25 -5.59 -16.18
CA LYS A 259 -7.24 -5.60 -17.64
C LYS A 259 -7.92 -4.33 -18.13
N TYR A 260 -7.16 -3.46 -18.76
CA TYR A 260 -7.68 -2.22 -19.33
C TYR A 260 -8.41 -2.50 -20.63
N ASN A 261 -9.58 -1.90 -20.80
CA ASN A 261 -10.40 -2.01 -22.01
C ASN A 261 -10.31 -0.72 -22.83
N ASN A 262 -10.09 0.40 -22.14
CA ASN A 262 -9.88 1.72 -22.73
C ASN A 262 -9.09 2.59 -21.72
N VAL A 263 -8.12 3.33 -22.21
CA VAL A 263 -7.29 4.30 -21.46
C VAL A 263 -7.23 5.59 -22.26
#